data_51eed6bd85af25f99d00c6da1ccbf211
#
_entry.id   51eed6bd85af25f99d00c6da1ccbf211
#
_cell.length_a   1.000
_cell.length_b   1.000
_cell.length_c   1.000
_cell.angle_alpha   90.00
_cell.angle_beta   90.00
_cell.angle_gamma   90.00
#
_symmetry.space_group_name_H-M   'P 1'
#
loop_
_entity.id
_entity.type
_entity.pdbx_description
1 polymer ?
#
loop_
_entity_poly.entity_id
_entity_poly.type
_entity_poly.pdbx_seq_one_letter_code
_entity_poly.pdbx_strand_id
1 'polypeptide(L)'
;MSRAVKAPRPLIALSTASVFPDRTPDAFEAAARLGYDGVEVMVSADAVSQDVDVLRRLADYHGVPVLAVHAPCLLITQRVWGLEPWGKLIRAKDMAEKLGARVVVVHPPFRWQRDYARDFGPGLERMSEETGVVFAVENMYPLRAGGAEVAAYAPNWNPVLMDVPHVTLDLSHTAAAGSDALAMAAELGSRLSHVHMADGTGVTNRDEHLIPGRGAQPCAPLLEKLAADGYPGTVVLEVNTRRATSREARLADLTEALEFTRKYLGRPGPAGDGPASADGGRAPADEARARAEGQASRAASPGAPGPGAAGARAASAEAVA
;
A
#
# COMPACT_ATOMS: atom_id res chain seq x y z
N MET A 1 -0.36 10.59 42.20
CA MET A 1 -0.23 11.21 40.87
C MET A 1 -0.35 10.10 39.83
N SER A 2 -1.50 9.98 39.17
CA SER A 2 -1.72 8.99 38.12
C SER A 2 -0.86 9.37 36.90
N ARG A 3 0.04 8.50 36.50
CA ARG A 3 0.80 8.66 35.25
C ARG A 3 -0.21 8.53 34.11
N ALA A 4 -0.53 9.65 33.45
CA ALA A 4 -1.38 9.60 32.27
C ALA A 4 -0.75 8.60 31.28
N VAL A 5 -1.46 7.51 31.00
CA VAL A 5 -1.07 6.58 29.94
C VAL A 5 -1.15 7.37 28.64
N LYS A 6 0.03 7.63 28.07
CA LYS A 6 0.12 8.37 26.79
C LYS A 6 -0.61 7.54 25.75
N ALA A 7 -1.61 8.12 25.08
CA ALA A 7 -2.35 7.43 24.03
C ALA A 7 -1.38 6.79 23.01
N PRO A 8 -1.70 5.60 22.48
CA PRO A 8 -0.87 4.97 21.46
C PRO A 8 -0.74 5.94 20.27
N ARG A 9 0.47 6.07 19.76
CA ARG A 9 0.73 6.94 18.59
C ARG A 9 0.64 6.11 17.32
N PRO A 10 0.13 6.65 16.21
CA PRO A 10 0.12 5.97 14.93
C PRO A 10 1.52 5.49 14.54
N LEU A 11 1.63 4.27 14.03
CA LEU A 11 2.86 3.77 13.43
C LEU A 11 2.99 4.35 12.01
N ILE A 12 4.24 4.59 11.58
CA ILE A 12 4.52 5.09 10.23
C ILE A 12 5.24 3.99 9.46
N ALA A 13 4.59 3.48 8.43
CA ALA A 13 5.14 2.45 7.55
C ALA A 13 5.52 3.00 6.17
N LEU A 14 6.41 2.30 5.50
CA LEU A 14 6.76 2.52 4.10
C LEU A 14 6.05 1.48 3.24
N SER A 15 5.28 1.90 2.22
CA SER A 15 4.80 0.97 1.19
C SER A 15 5.98 0.46 0.36
N THR A 16 6.03 -0.85 0.10
CA THR A 16 7.05 -1.43 -0.78
C THR A 16 6.92 -0.96 -2.22
N ALA A 17 5.76 -0.41 -2.62
CA ALA A 17 5.56 0.23 -3.92
C ALA A 17 6.35 1.52 -4.07
N SER A 18 6.63 2.21 -2.96
CA SER A 18 7.27 3.53 -2.96
C SER A 18 8.75 3.53 -3.40
N VAL A 19 9.39 2.37 -3.44
CA VAL A 19 10.79 2.27 -3.90
C VAL A 19 10.91 1.92 -5.39
N PHE A 20 9.79 1.70 -6.10
CA PHE A 20 9.86 1.35 -7.52
C PHE A 20 10.69 2.38 -8.33
N PRO A 21 11.58 1.94 -9.25
CA PRO A 21 11.74 0.60 -9.83
C PRO A 21 12.61 -0.38 -9.02
N ASP A 22 13.11 0.00 -7.85
CA ASP A 22 13.75 -0.95 -6.93
C ASP A 22 12.71 -1.97 -6.45
N ARG A 23 13.15 -3.04 -5.79
CA ARG A 23 12.30 -4.18 -5.44
C ARG A 23 11.96 -4.21 -3.95
N THR A 24 11.08 -5.14 -3.59
CA THR A 24 10.65 -5.37 -2.20
C THR A 24 11.79 -5.41 -1.17
N PRO A 25 12.93 -6.09 -1.39
CA PRO A 25 14.04 -6.06 -0.43
C PRO A 25 14.62 -4.67 -0.19
N ASP A 26 14.67 -3.84 -1.25
CA ASP A 26 15.17 -2.46 -1.15
C ASP A 26 14.28 -1.57 -0.27
N ALA A 27 12.97 -1.87 -0.22
CA ALA A 27 12.03 -1.19 0.67
C ALA A 27 12.31 -1.49 2.15
N PHE A 28 12.63 -2.74 2.51
CA PHE A 28 13.01 -3.09 3.87
C PHE A 28 14.31 -2.40 4.29
N GLU A 29 15.32 -2.40 3.41
CA GLU A 29 16.57 -1.67 3.65
C GLU A 29 16.32 -0.17 3.84
N ALA A 30 15.53 0.45 2.95
CA ALA A 30 15.18 1.87 3.07
C ALA A 30 14.44 2.17 4.36
N ALA A 31 13.46 1.34 4.73
CA ALA A 31 12.69 1.50 5.95
C ALA A 31 13.58 1.42 7.20
N ALA A 32 14.47 0.44 7.27
CA ALA A 32 15.44 0.31 8.36
C ALA A 32 16.37 1.52 8.44
N ARG A 33 16.97 1.91 7.30
CA ARG A 33 17.93 3.01 7.22
C ARG A 33 17.33 4.36 7.61
N LEU A 34 16.08 4.61 7.24
CA LEU A 34 15.39 5.88 7.50
C LEU A 34 14.63 5.86 8.84
N GLY A 35 14.45 4.68 9.44
CA GLY A 35 13.81 4.51 10.74
C GLY A 35 12.28 4.52 10.68
N TYR A 36 11.67 4.02 9.62
CA TYR A 36 10.24 3.71 9.61
C TYR A 36 9.90 2.68 10.69
N ASP A 37 8.68 2.70 11.20
CA ASP A 37 8.25 1.73 12.22
C ASP A 37 7.98 0.34 11.63
N GLY A 38 7.82 0.23 10.31
CA GLY A 38 7.60 -1.01 9.57
C GLY A 38 7.36 -0.77 8.09
N VAL A 39 6.93 -1.81 7.39
CA VAL A 39 6.54 -1.74 5.98
C VAL A 39 5.11 -2.22 5.76
N GLU A 40 4.50 -1.75 4.69
CA GLU A 40 3.38 -2.40 4.05
C GLU A 40 3.87 -3.12 2.81
N VAL A 41 3.56 -4.42 2.70
CA VAL A 41 3.91 -5.22 1.53
C VAL A 41 2.84 -5.08 0.47
N MET A 42 3.15 -4.36 -0.62
CA MET A 42 2.35 -4.37 -1.84
C MET A 42 2.60 -5.67 -2.60
N VAL A 43 1.61 -6.58 -2.60
CA VAL A 43 1.73 -7.84 -3.33
C VAL A 43 1.58 -7.57 -4.82
N SER A 44 2.65 -7.84 -5.57
CA SER A 44 2.77 -7.50 -6.98
C SER A 44 3.35 -8.66 -7.82
N ALA A 45 3.78 -8.37 -9.04
CA ALA A 45 4.50 -9.33 -9.88
C ALA A 45 5.94 -9.61 -9.38
N ASP A 46 6.46 -8.83 -8.43
CA ASP A 46 7.72 -9.16 -7.75
C ASP A 46 7.54 -10.42 -6.91
N ALA A 47 8.26 -11.48 -7.27
CA ALA A 47 8.15 -12.79 -6.60
C ALA A 47 8.46 -12.71 -5.10
N VAL A 48 9.33 -11.78 -4.67
CA VAL A 48 9.66 -11.57 -3.27
C VAL A 48 8.45 -11.08 -2.47
N SER A 49 7.62 -10.20 -3.06
CA SER A 49 6.39 -9.72 -2.41
C SER A 49 5.34 -10.81 -2.19
N GLN A 50 5.52 -11.98 -2.82
CA GLN A 50 4.60 -13.11 -2.74
C GLN A 50 5.10 -14.26 -1.83
N ASP A 51 6.34 -14.19 -1.35
CA ASP A 51 7.00 -15.26 -0.58
C ASP A 51 7.10 -14.87 0.91
N VAL A 52 6.23 -15.47 1.73
CA VAL A 52 6.15 -15.21 3.17
C VAL A 52 7.46 -15.48 3.90
N ASP A 53 8.18 -16.54 3.52
CA ASP A 53 9.42 -16.91 4.22
C ASP A 53 10.56 -15.96 3.86
N VAL A 54 10.58 -15.46 2.63
CA VAL A 54 11.52 -14.38 2.23
C VAL A 54 11.19 -13.09 2.96
N LEU A 55 9.93 -12.68 2.99
CA LEU A 55 9.49 -11.46 3.69
C LEU A 55 9.80 -11.50 5.18
N ARG A 56 9.59 -12.67 5.84
CA ARG A 56 9.95 -12.85 7.26
C ARG A 56 11.46 -12.67 7.46
N ARG A 57 12.28 -13.32 6.63
CA ARG A 57 13.75 -13.16 6.73
C ARG A 57 14.19 -11.71 6.50
N LEU A 58 13.54 -10.96 5.60
CA LEU A 58 13.83 -9.54 5.40
C LEU A 58 13.43 -8.72 6.64
N ALA A 59 12.25 -8.98 7.19
CA ALA A 59 11.78 -8.31 8.41
C ALA A 59 12.73 -8.55 9.58
N ASP A 60 13.14 -9.81 9.80
CA ASP A 60 14.05 -10.19 10.88
C ASP A 60 15.45 -9.60 10.67
N TYR A 61 15.99 -9.65 9.44
CA TYR A 61 17.32 -9.15 9.12
C TYR A 61 17.45 -7.63 9.30
N HIS A 62 16.43 -6.89 8.85
CA HIS A 62 16.44 -5.44 8.92
C HIS A 62 15.85 -4.90 10.23
N GLY A 63 15.23 -5.75 11.06
CA GLY A 63 14.52 -5.31 12.27
C GLY A 63 13.28 -4.47 11.96
N VAL A 64 12.66 -4.68 10.78
CA VAL A 64 11.52 -3.89 10.28
C VAL A 64 10.31 -4.82 10.12
N PRO A 65 9.29 -4.72 10.99
CA PRO A 65 8.10 -5.57 10.90
C PRO A 65 7.24 -5.24 9.68
N VAL A 66 6.51 -6.24 9.19
CA VAL A 66 5.41 -6.03 8.24
C VAL A 66 4.16 -5.63 9.04
N LEU A 67 3.66 -4.42 8.82
CA LEU A 67 2.50 -3.88 9.54
C LEU A 67 1.19 -4.10 8.79
N ALA A 68 1.26 -4.14 7.46
CA ALA A 68 0.11 -4.38 6.60
C ALA A 68 0.51 -5.15 5.32
N VAL A 69 -0.46 -5.80 4.71
CA VAL A 69 -0.36 -6.46 3.41
C VAL A 69 -1.38 -5.84 2.47
N HIS A 70 -0.93 -5.30 1.35
CA HIS A 70 -1.82 -4.81 0.31
C HIS A 70 -2.11 -5.93 -0.70
N ALA A 71 -3.36 -6.38 -0.76
CA ALA A 71 -3.77 -7.48 -1.61
C ALA A 71 -3.70 -7.12 -3.11
N PRO A 72 -3.37 -8.07 -4.01
CA PRO A 72 -3.22 -7.81 -5.45
C PRO A 72 -4.58 -7.67 -6.15
N CYS A 73 -5.29 -6.57 -5.86
CA CYS A 73 -6.66 -6.31 -6.34
C CYS A 73 -6.71 -5.49 -7.64
N LEU A 74 -5.61 -4.84 -8.06
CA LEU A 74 -5.54 -4.02 -9.26
C LEU A 74 -5.62 -4.85 -10.55
N LEU A 75 -6.02 -4.22 -11.65
CA LEU A 75 -6.04 -4.85 -12.98
C LEU A 75 -4.65 -5.34 -13.41
N ILE A 76 -3.60 -4.58 -13.11
CA ILE A 76 -2.21 -4.94 -13.41
C ILE A 76 -1.72 -6.13 -12.60
N THR A 77 -2.27 -6.37 -11.41
CA THR A 77 -1.98 -7.50 -10.55
C THR A 77 -3.02 -8.62 -10.67
N GLN A 78 -3.93 -8.55 -11.66
CA GLN A 78 -5.04 -9.47 -11.77
C GLN A 78 -4.62 -10.95 -11.84
N ARG A 79 -3.44 -11.24 -12.42
CA ARG A 79 -2.90 -12.61 -12.53
C ARG A 79 -2.07 -13.05 -11.34
N VAL A 80 -1.73 -12.14 -10.43
CA VAL A 80 -1.01 -12.48 -9.20
C VAL A 80 -1.93 -13.32 -8.33
N TRP A 81 -1.46 -14.49 -7.93
CA TRP A 81 -2.21 -15.49 -7.17
C TRP A 81 -3.46 -16.07 -7.84
N GLY A 82 -3.65 -15.88 -9.14
CA GLY A 82 -4.79 -16.36 -9.91
C GLY A 82 -5.86 -15.29 -10.10
N LEU A 83 -6.99 -15.69 -10.71
CA LEU A 83 -8.07 -14.77 -11.10
C LEU A 83 -9.22 -14.69 -10.10
N GLU A 84 -9.29 -15.62 -9.15
CA GLU A 84 -10.39 -15.73 -8.21
C GLU A 84 -10.18 -14.74 -7.04
N PRO A 85 -11.09 -13.75 -6.83
CA PRO A 85 -10.86 -12.67 -5.89
C PRO A 85 -10.77 -13.14 -4.42
N TRP A 86 -11.69 -14.01 -3.97
CA TRP A 86 -11.68 -14.53 -2.60
C TRP A 86 -10.40 -15.32 -2.28
N GLY A 87 -9.89 -16.09 -3.25
CA GLY A 87 -8.64 -16.82 -3.09
C GLY A 87 -7.44 -15.89 -2.90
N LYS A 88 -7.46 -14.70 -3.50
CA LYS A 88 -6.45 -13.67 -3.27
C LYS A 88 -6.53 -13.13 -1.84
N LEU A 89 -7.73 -12.85 -1.35
CA LEU A 89 -7.93 -12.34 0.01
C LEU A 89 -7.54 -13.39 1.07
N ILE A 90 -7.88 -14.66 0.84
CA ILE A 90 -7.45 -15.76 1.72
C ILE A 90 -5.92 -15.83 1.80
N ARG A 91 -5.23 -15.74 0.65
CA ARG A 91 -3.76 -15.74 0.64
C ARG A 91 -3.16 -14.50 1.30
N ALA A 92 -3.75 -13.33 1.10
CA ALA A 92 -3.32 -12.10 1.76
C ALA A 92 -3.50 -12.18 3.28
N LYS A 93 -4.63 -12.76 3.73
CA LYS A 93 -4.88 -13.06 5.13
C LYS A 93 -3.82 -14.01 5.71
N ASP A 94 -3.59 -15.14 5.06
CA ASP A 94 -2.60 -16.14 5.50
C ASP A 94 -1.19 -15.54 5.56
N MET A 95 -0.87 -14.65 4.63
CA MET A 95 0.39 -13.89 4.64
C MET A 95 0.45 -12.94 5.83
N ALA A 96 -0.61 -12.16 6.06
CA ALA A 96 -0.70 -11.22 7.18
C ALA A 96 -0.54 -11.93 8.52
N GLU A 97 -1.27 -13.03 8.76
CA GLU A 97 -1.15 -13.84 9.97
C GLU A 97 0.28 -14.36 10.19
N LYS A 98 0.91 -14.91 9.16
CA LYS A 98 2.27 -15.46 9.24
C LYS A 98 3.34 -14.39 9.47
N LEU A 99 3.11 -13.16 9.02
CA LEU A 99 4.02 -12.02 9.18
C LEU A 99 3.69 -11.17 10.42
N GLY A 100 2.57 -11.45 11.10
CA GLY A 100 2.11 -10.65 12.25
C GLY A 100 1.52 -9.30 11.85
N ALA A 101 1.19 -9.11 10.58
CA ALA A 101 0.53 -7.91 10.08
C ALA A 101 -0.94 -7.88 10.53
N ARG A 102 -1.43 -6.69 10.88
CA ARG A 102 -2.79 -6.54 11.41
C ARG A 102 -3.83 -6.17 10.36
N VAL A 103 -3.40 -5.62 9.24
CA VAL A 103 -4.26 -5.07 8.21
C VAL A 103 -3.97 -5.73 6.87
N VAL A 104 -5.04 -6.07 6.16
CA VAL A 104 -5.02 -6.37 4.72
C VAL A 104 -5.78 -5.26 4.02
N VAL A 105 -5.11 -4.49 3.18
CA VAL A 105 -5.73 -3.48 2.32
C VAL A 105 -6.34 -4.16 1.11
N VAL A 106 -7.58 -3.81 0.79
CA VAL A 106 -8.35 -4.38 -0.32
C VAL A 106 -9.05 -3.28 -1.11
N HIS A 107 -9.08 -3.42 -2.43
CA HIS A 107 -9.87 -2.51 -3.26
C HIS A 107 -11.31 -2.99 -3.41
N PRO A 108 -12.28 -2.08 -3.63
CA PRO A 108 -13.62 -2.47 -4.02
C PRO A 108 -13.62 -3.34 -5.26
N PRO A 109 -14.53 -4.31 -5.38
CA PRO A 109 -14.68 -5.14 -6.57
C PRO A 109 -14.89 -4.33 -7.83
N PHE A 110 -14.40 -4.83 -8.95
CA PHE A 110 -14.81 -4.30 -10.24
C PHE A 110 -16.26 -4.71 -10.56
N ARG A 111 -16.98 -3.84 -11.24
CA ARG A 111 -18.40 -4.01 -11.56
C ARG A 111 -18.74 -5.30 -12.32
N TRP A 112 -17.80 -5.86 -13.07
CA TRP A 112 -17.99 -7.14 -13.75
C TRP A 112 -17.82 -8.38 -12.84
N GLN A 113 -17.28 -8.21 -11.64
CA GLN A 113 -17.11 -9.26 -10.62
C GLN A 113 -18.39 -9.39 -9.76
N ARG A 114 -19.53 -9.66 -10.40
CA ARG A 114 -20.87 -9.49 -9.82
C ARG A 114 -21.08 -10.26 -8.52
N ASP A 115 -20.69 -11.54 -8.47
CA ASP A 115 -20.88 -12.36 -7.27
C ASP A 115 -19.96 -11.90 -6.14
N TYR A 116 -18.71 -11.59 -6.45
CA TYR A 116 -17.77 -11.02 -5.49
C TYR A 116 -18.27 -9.67 -4.95
N ALA A 117 -18.78 -8.79 -5.81
CA ALA A 117 -19.31 -7.48 -5.40
C ALA A 117 -20.56 -7.59 -4.50
N ARG A 118 -21.44 -8.54 -4.77
CA ARG A 118 -22.63 -8.80 -3.96
C ARG A 118 -22.27 -9.25 -2.54
N ASP A 119 -21.30 -10.14 -2.42
CA ASP A 119 -20.93 -10.79 -1.17
C ASP A 119 -19.75 -10.09 -0.45
N PHE A 120 -19.25 -8.97 -0.99
CA PHE A 120 -18.00 -8.32 -0.58
C PHE A 120 -18.00 -7.87 0.89
N GLY A 121 -18.92 -6.97 1.27
CA GLY A 121 -18.99 -6.45 2.64
C GLY A 121 -19.16 -7.55 3.69
N PRO A 122 -20.22 -8.38 3.60
CA PRO A 122 -20.44 -9.49 4.53
C PRO A 122 -19.30 -10.52 4.53
N GLY A 123 -18.63 -10.71 3.39
CA GLY A 123 -17.47 -11.61 3.29
C GLY A 123 -16.25 -11.10 4.05
N LEU A 124 -15.94 -9.80 3.93
CA LEU A 124 -14.84 -9.18 4.67
C LEU A 124 -15.09 -9.19 6.18
N GLU A 125 -16.32 -8.89 6.59
CA GLU A 125 -16.71 -8.93 8.01
C GLU A 125 -16.46 -10.30 8.60
N ARG A 126 -16.98 -11.37 7.98
CA ARG A 126 -16.73 -12.76 8.42
C ARG A 126 -15.24 -13.10 8.49
N MET A 127 -14.47 -12.74 7.45
CA MET A 127 -13.02 -13.00 7.44
C MET A 127 -12.29 -12.28 8.57
N SER A 128 -12.69 -11.05 8.89
CA SER A 128 -12.12 -10.28 10.00
C SER A 128 -12.47 -10.90 11.36
N GLU A 129 -13.72 -11.32 11.56
CA GLU A 129 -14.17 -11.97 12.80
C GLU A 129 -13.47 -13.32 13.06
N GLU A 130 -13.27 -14.11 12.01
CA GLU A 130 -12.65 -15.43 12.10
C GLU A 130 -11.15 -15.38 12.41
N THR A 131 -10.46 -14.30 12.09
CA THR A 131 -8.99 -14.26 12.10
C THR A 131 -8.38 -13.16 12.97
N GLY A 132 -9.14 -12.12 13.26
CA GLY A 132 -8.64 -10.90 13.91
C GLY A 132 -7.77 -10.02 12.99
N VAL A 133 -7.63 -10.38 11.69
CA VAL A 133 -7.01 -9.52 10.67
C VAL A 133 -8.07 -8.54 10.16
N VAL A 134 -7.73 -7.27 10.13
CA VAL A 134 -8.60 -6.20 9.61
C VAL A 134 -8.50 -6.14 8.10
N PHE A 135 -9.62 -6.32 7.39
CA PHE A 135 -9.71 -6.08 5.95
C PHE A 135 -10.20 -4.65 5.73
N ALA A 136 -9.29 -3.74 5.41
CA ALA A 136 -9.59 -2.33 5.24
C ALA A 136 -9.82 -2.00 3.75
N VAL A 137 -11.05 -1.57 3.42
CA VAL A 137 -11.43 -1.24 2.04
C VAL A 137 -10.91 0.14 1.70
N GLU A 138 -10.11 0.22 0.65
CA GLU A 138 -9.51 1.48 0.21
C GLU A 138 -10.45 2.28 -0.66
N ASN A 139 -10.50 3.61 -0.46
CA ASN A 139 -11.18 4.48 -1.41
C ASN A 139 -10.40 4.53 -2.72
N MET A 140 -11.12 4.33 -3.80
CA MET A 140 -10.63 4.53 -5.15
C MET A 140 -11.09 5.91 -5.68
N TYR A 141 -11.04 6.08 -6.97
CA TYR A 141 -11.57 7.25 -7.66
C TYR A 141 -12.39 6.81 -8.89
N PRO A 142 -13.36 7.63 -9.33
CA PRO A 142 -14.17 7.29 -10.48
C PRO A 142 -13.30 7.32 -11.75
N LEU A 143 -13.38 6.27 -12.56
CA LEU A 143 -12.77 6.31 -13.87
C LEU A 143 -13.57 7.25 -14.79
N ARG A 144 -12.90 7.95 -15.70
CA ARG A 144 -13.55 8.83 -16.68
C ARG A 144 -13.10 8.49 -18.09
N ALA A 145 -14.06 8.39 -19.01
CA ALA A 145 -13.82 8.17 -20.42
C ALA A 145 -14.66 9.17 -21.22
N GLY A 146 -14.04 9.91 -22.15
CA GLY A 146 -14.75 10.89 -22.97
C GLY A 146 -15.42 12.02 -22.18
N GLY A 147 -14.91 12.36 -21.00
CA GLY A 147 -15.48 13.38 -20.11
C GLY A 147 -16.63 12.89 -19.22
N ALA A 148 -17.12 11.67 -19.40
CA ALA A 148 -18.14 11.05 -18.56
C ALA A 148 -17.53 10.15 -17.48
N GLU A 149 -18.14 10.14 -16.31
CA GLU A 149 -17.78 9.20 -15.24
C GLU A 149 -18.21 7.78 -15.59
N VAL A 150 -17.30 6.82 -15.45
CA VAL A 150 -17.56 5.40 -15.67
C VAL A 150 -17.54 4.69 -14.33
N ALA A 151 -18.68 4.08 -13.97
CA ALA A 151 -18.79 3.26 -12.78
C ALA A 151 -17.98 1.97 -12.98
N ALA A 152 -16.72 1.96 -12.53
CA ALA A 152 -15.83 0.80 -12.64
C ALA A 152 -15.95 -0.13 -11.43
N TYR A 153 -16.28 0.40 -10.26
CA TYR A 153 -16.33 -0.32 -8.99
C TYR A 153 -17.77 -0.60 -8.55
N ALA A 154 -17.95 -1.64 -7.74
CA ALA A 154 -19.22 -2.01 -7.13
C ALA A 154 -18.98 -2.52 -5.70
N PRO A 155 -19.83 -2.15 -4.72
CA PRO A 155 -21.00 -1.28 -4.89
C PRO A 155 -20.62 0.18 -5.18
N ASN A 156 -19.46 0.66 -4.72
CA ASN A 156 -18.98 2.03 -4.91
C ASN A 156 -17.46 2.09 -4.95
N TRP A 157 -16.88 3.15 -5.49
CA TRP A 157 -15.45 3.48 -5.37
C TRP A 157 -15.14 4.20 -4.03
N ASN A 158 -16.15 4.80 -3.41
CA ASN A 158 -16.04 5.50 -2.13
C ASN A 158 -16.59 4.63 -1.00
N PRO A 159 -15.73 4.09 -0.10
CA PRO A 159 -16.14 3.21 1.00
C PRO A 159 -16.93 3.93 2.10
N VAL A 160 -16.95 5.27 2.12
CA VAL A 160 -17.86 6.03 2.99
C VAL A 160 -19.31 5.62 2.73
N LEU A 161 -19.64 5.38 1.45
CA LEU A 161 -20.98 5.00 0.97
C LEU A 161 -21.21 3.48 0.98
N MET A 162 -20.30 2.71 1.58
CA MET A 162 -20.40 1.26 1.65
C MET A 162 -20.61 0.79 3.08
N ASP A 163 -21.32 -0.33 3.23
CA ASP A 163 -21.47 -1.02 4.51
C ASP A 163 -20.26 -1.98 4.69
N VAL A 164 -19.16 -1.40 5.18
CA VAL A 164 -17.92 -2.12 5.48
C VAL A 164 -17.36 -1.62 6.81
N PRO A 165 -16.85 -2.51 7.67
CA PRO A 165 -16.45 -2.15 9.04
C PRO A 165 -15.12 -1.38 9.10
N HIS A 166 -14.24 -1.59 8.12
CA HIS A 166 -12.88 -1.05 8.12
C HIS A 166 -12.53 -0.43 6.77
N VAL A 167 -11.89 0.72 6.82
CA VAL A 167 -11.55 1.51 5.62
C VAL A 167 -10.10 1.97 5.68
N THR A 168 -9.45 1.89 4.52
CA THR A 168 -8.20 2.60 4.23
C THR A 168 -8.53 3.91 3.52
N LEU A 169 -8.05 5.03 4.05
CA LEU A 169 -8.17 6.33 3.41
C LEU A 169 -6.87 6.66 2.67
N ASP A 170 -6.93 6.69 1.35
CA ASP A 170 -5.85 7.13 0.47
C ASP A 170 -6.08 8.57 0.00
N LEU A 171 -5.10 9.44 0.26
CA LEU A 171 -5.18 10.87 -0.06
C LEU A 171 -4.88 11.16 -1.53
N SER A 172 -4.04 10.38 -2.21
CA SER A 172 -3.85 10.53 -3.66
C SER A 172 -5.12 10.19 -4.42
N HIS A 173 -5.81 9.13 -3.97
CA HIS A 173 -7.12 8.76 -4.53
C HIS A 173 -8.19 9.82 -4.24
N THR A 174 -8.18 10.46 -3.06
CA THR A 174 -9.09 11.60 -2.80
C THR A 174 -8.81 12.77 -3.72
N ALA A 175 -7.51 13.06 -4.00
CA ALA A 175 -7.11 14.07 -4.96
C ALA A 175 -7.63 13.76 -6.38
N ALA A 176 -7.41 12.52 -6.84
CA ALA A 176 -7.87 12.07 -8.16
C ALA A 176 -9.40 12.08 -8.30
N ALA A 177 -10.12 11.79 -7.20
CA ALA A 177 -11.58 11.86 -7.14
C ALA A 177 -12.14 13.27 -7.07
N GLY A 178 -11.34 14.25 -6.62
CA GLY A 178 -11.83 15.59 -6.25
C GLY A 178 -12.65 15.59 -4.96
N SER A 179 -12.35 14.64 -4.05
CA SER A 179 -13.05 14.48 -2.77
C SER A 179 -12.34 15.22 -1.64
N ASP A 180 -13.08 15.54 -0.57
CA ASP A 180 -12.53 16.13 0.64
C ASP A 180 -12.07 15.04 1.62
N ALA A 181 -10.76 14.86 1.74
CA ALA A 181 -10.16 13.84 2.61
C ALA A 181 -10.49 14.05 4.09
N LEU A 182 -10.61 15.31 4.57
CA LEU A 182 -10.94 15.58 5.98
C LEU A 182 -12.40 15.27 6.27
N ALA A 183 -13.30 15.62 5.35
CA ALA A 183 -14.70 15.25 5.46
C ALA A 183 -14.88 13.73 5.45
N MET A 184 -14.20 13.01 4.54
CA MET A 184 -14.23 11.56 4.50
C MET A 184 -13.70 10.95 5.80
N ALA A 185 -12.58 11.43 6.33
CA ALA A 185 -12.02 10.93 7.59
C ALA A 185 -12.99 11.16 8.77
N ALA A 186 -13.66 12.30 8.80
CA ALA A 186 -14.64 12.61 9.84
C ALA A 186 -15.88 11.69 9.76
N GLU A 187 -16.39 11.43 8.54
CA GLU A 187 -17.54 10.56 8.31
C GLU A 187 -17.23 9.09 8.59
N LEU A 188 -16.03 8.64 8.26
CA LEU A 188 -15.57 7.28 8.57
C LEU A 188 -15.49 7.03 10.08
N GLY A 189 -15.03 8.00 10.85
CA GLY A 189 -14.94 7.88 12.31
C GLY A 189 -14.14 6.63 12.72
N SER A 190 -14.75 5.73 13.49
CA SER A 190 -14.11 4.48 13.97
C SER A 190 -13.87 3.45 12.87
N ARG A 191 -14.47 3.58 11.69
CA ARG A 191 -14.20 2.72 10.53
C ARG A 191 -12.86 3.03 9.86
N LEU A 192 -12.26 4.21 10.11
CA LEU A 192 -10.94 4.55 9.60
C LEU A 192 -9.89 3.72 10.31
N SER A 193 -9.42 2.66 9.68
CA SER A 193 -8.50 1.68 10.26
C SER A 193 -7.09 1.78 9.72
N HIS A 194 -6.90 2.41 8.55
CA HIS A 194 -5.63 2.50 7.84
C HIS A 194 -5.57 3.79 7.01
N VAL A 195 -4.39 4.33 6.78
CA VAL A 195 -4.23 5.56 5.98
C VAL A 195 -3.04 5.40 5.05
N HIS A 196 -3.28 5.60 3.75
CA HIS A 196 -2.22 5.83 2.77
C HIS A 196 -1.98 7.33 2.66
N MET A 197 -0.83 7.74 3.14
CA MET A 197 -0.42 9.14 3.15
C MET A 197 0.43 9.40 1.90
N ALA A 198 -0.18 10.05 0.95
CA ALA A 198 0.41 10.60 -0.23
C ALA A 198 -0.24 11.96 -0.53
N ASP A 199 0.28 12.71 -1.46
CA ASP A 199 -0.31 13.99 -1.89
C ASP A 199 -0.71 13.91 -3.37
N GLY A 200 -1.47 14.86 -3.84
CA GLY A 200 -1.88 15.00 -5.22
C GLY A 200 -2.26 16.44 -5.52
N THR A 201 -2.14 16.84 -6.78
CA THR A 201 -2.46 18.22 -7.20
C THR A 201 -3.95 18.50 -7.25
N GLY A 202 -4.82 17.49 -7.11
CA GLY A 202 -6.27 17.62 -7.28
C GLY A 202 -6.71 17.64 -8.75
N VAL A 203 -5.81 17.35 -9.68
CA VAL A 203 -6.20 17.16 -11.08
C VAL A 203 -6.96 15.83 -11.20
N THR A 204 -8.21 15.92 -11.57
CA THR A 204 -9.12 14.78 -11.65
C THR A 204 -8.54 13.65 -12.53
N ASN A 205 -8.68 12.41 -12.08
CA ASN A 205 -8.14 11.19 -12.69
C ASN A 205 -6.60 11.12 -12.79
N ARG A 206 -5.89 11.95 -12.04
CA ARG A 206 -4.44 11.81 -11.88
C ARG A 206 -4.16 11.30 -10.48
N ASP A 207 -3.84 10.04 -10.43
CA ASP A 207 -3.32 9.38 -9.23
C ASP A 207 -1.80 9.60 -9.22
N GLU A 208 -1.34 10.55 -8.40
CA GLU A 208 0.03 11.05 -8.49
C GLU A 208 0.93 10.49 -7.40
N HIS A 209 0.39 10.13 -6.25
CA HIS A 209 1.13 9.68 -5.06
C HIS A 209 2.34 10.58 -4.76
N LEU A 210 2.11 11.90 -4.74
CA LEU A 210 3.18 12.87 -4.45
C LEU A 210 3.63 12.75 -2.98
N ILE A 211 4.85 13.19 -2.74
CA ILE A 211 5.37 13.36 -1.37
C ILE A 211 4.46 14.34 -0.62
N PRO A 212 4.03 14.03 0.61
CA PRO A 212 3.19 14.91 1.42
C PRO A 212 3.77 16.31 1.53
N GLY A 213 2.95 17.31 1.19
CA GLY A 213 3.34 18.72 1.12
C GLY A 213 3.81 19.20 -0.28
N ARG A 214 3.90 18.31 -1.28
CA ARG A 214 4.22 18.69 -2.66
C ARG A 214 2.99 18.87 -3.56
N GLY A 215 1.80 18.62 -3.03
CA GLY A 215 0.51 18.77 -3.71
C GLY A 215 -0.43 19.74 -3.01
N ALA A 216 -1.73 19.47 -3.11
CA ALA A 216 -2.79 20.32 -2.58
C ALA A 216 -3.69 19.60 -1.56
N GLN A 217 -3.38 18.34 -1.20
CA GLN A 217 -4.18 17.59 -0.26
C GLN A 217 -3.93 18.06 1.18
N PRO A 218 -4.93 17.95 2.08
CA PRO A 218 -4.82 18.37 3.45
C PRO A 218 -4.00 17.37 4.31
N CYS A 219 -2.79 16.98 3.83
CA CYS A 219 -1.95 15.99 4.51
C CYS A 219 -1.61 16.41 5.94
N ALA A 220 -1.17 17.66 6.15
CA ALA A 220 -0.81 18.15 7.47
C ALA A 220 -2.03 18.23 8.40
N PRO A 221 -3.17 18.84 8.03
CA PRO A 221 -4.39 18.86 8.87
C PRO A 221 -4.91 17.45 9.21
N LEU A 222 -4.83 16.48 8.28
CA LEU A 222 -5.25 15.12 8.57
C LEU A 222 -4.32 14.45 9.61
N LEU A 223 -3.00 14.58 9.46
CA LEU A 223 -2.05 14.03 10.42
C LEU A 223 -2.22 14.63 11.82
N GLU A 224 -2.42 15.95 11.91
CA GLU A 224 -2.70 16.63 13.18
C GLU A 224 -4.00 16.12 13.82
N LYS A 225 -5.05 15.94 13.01
CA LYS A 225 -6.31 15.35 13.48
C LYS A 225 -6.10 13.92 14.00
N LEU A 226 -5.41 13.06 13.26
CA LEU A 226 -5.12 11.68 13.69
C LEU A 226 -4.32 11.65 15.02
N ALA A 227 -3.37 12.58 15.18
CA ALA A 227 -2.59 12.71 16.42
C ALA A 227 -3.47 13.18 17.59
N ALA A 228 -4.34 14.18 17.37
CA ALA A 228 -5.23 14.72 18.37
C ALA A 228 -6.30 13.69 18.82
N ASP A 229 -6.82 12.92 17.90
CA ASP A 229 -7.82 11.88 18.16
C ASP A 229 -7.22 10.61 18.79
N GLY A 230 -5.89 10.51 18.89
CA GLY A 230 -5.22 9.31 19.39
C GLY A 230 -5.42 8.09 18.47
N TYR A 231 -5.41 8.33 17.15
CA TYR A 231 -5.62 7.29 16.13
C TYR A 231 -4.70 6.08 16.36
N PRO A 232 -5.26 4.87 16.50
CA PRO A 232 -4.48 3.67 16.85
C PRO A 232 -3.92 2.92 15.63
N GLY A 233 -4.29 3.34 14.41
CA GLY A 233 -3.94 2.66 13.17
C GLY A 233 -2.54 3.00 12.68
N THR A 234 -2.25 2.56 11.46
CA THR A 234 -0.99 2.80 10.76
C THR A 234 -1.18 3.88 9.69
N VAL A 235 -0.20 4.76 9.56
CA VAL A 235 -0.06 5.70 8.45
C VAL A 235 1.04 5.17 7.55
N VAL A 236 0.69 4.75 6.34
CA VAL A 236 1.63 4.22 5.34
C VAL A 236 1.98 5.33 4.37
N LEU A 237 3.27 5.55 4.16
CA LEU A 237 3.75 6.40 3.09
C LEU A 237 3.77 5.60 1.79
N GLU A 238 2.78 5.83 0.94
CA GLU A 238 2.66 5.27 -0.39
C GLU A 238 2.91 6.35 -1.43
N VAL A 239 4.17 6.66 -1.63
CA VAL A 239 4.60 7.78 -2.47
C VAL A 239 5.31 7.31 -3.73
N ASN A 240 5.16 8.05 -4.81
CA ASN A 240 5.76 7.75 -6.10
C ASN A 240 7.14 8.38 -6.22
N THR A 241 8.20 7.56 -6.18
CA THR A 241 9.59 7.99 -6.32
C THR A 241 10.21 7.63 -7.68
N ARG A 242 9.41 7.26 -8.67
CA ARG A 242 9.90 6.84 -10.02
C ARG A 242 10.75 7.88 -10.73
N ARG A 243 10.53 9.16 -10.41
CA ARG A 243 11.27 10.28 -11.00
C ARG A 243 12.63 10.53 -10.34
N ALA A 244 12.92 9.87 -9.23
CA ALA A 244 14.22 9.96 -8.59
C ALA A 244 15.30 9.41 -9.54
N THR A 245 16.33 10.23 -9.78
CA THR A 245 17.38 9.93 -10.75
C THR A 245 18.46 8.99 -10.22
N SER A 246 18.48 8.75 -8.92
CA SER A 246 19.37 7.83 -8.24
C SER A 246 18.71 7.24 -6.99
N ARG A 247 19.35 6.22 -6.41
CA ARG A 247 18.92 5.64 -5.13
C ARG A 247 18.98 6.67 -3.99
N GLU A 248 20.00 7.51 -3.98
CA GLU A 248 20.17 8.59 -2.97
C GLU A 248 19.04 9.60 -3.09
N ALA A 249 18.70 10.01 -4.32
CA ALA A 249 17.57 10.91 -4.57
C ALA A 249 16.24 10.29 -4.10
N ARG A 250 16.03 8.98 -4.32
CA ARG A 250 14.85 8.26 -3.81
C ARG A 250 14.83 8.25 -2.29
N LEU A 251 15.96 7.94 -1.66
CA LEU A 251 16.04 7.97 -0.19
C LEU A 251 15.78 9.36 0.37
N ALA A 252 16.22 10.42 -0.32
CA ALA A 252 15.91 11.79 0.07
C ALA A 252 14.41 12.09 0.00
N ASP A 253 13.73 11.67 -1.08
CA ASP A 253 12.27 11.77 -1.21
C ASP A 253 11.54 11.02 -0.09
N LEU A 254 11.96 9.79 0.23
CA LEU A 254 11.38 8.99 1.31
C LEU A 254 11.66 9.60 2.70
N THR A 255 12.83 10.22 2.88
CA THR A 255 13.16 10.96 4.11
C THR A 255 12.24 12.16 4.30
N GLU A 256 12.07 12.97 3.25
CA GLU A 256 11.17 14.13 3.26
C GLU A 256 9.73 13.73 3.65
N ALA A 257 9.21 12.66 3.02
CA ALA A 257 7.89 12.14 3.35
C ALA A 257 7.76 11.70 4.82
N LEU A 258 8.77 11.01 5.35
CA LEU A 258 8.81 10.55 6.72
C LEU A 258 8.91 11.72 7.72
N GLU A 259 9.78 12.69 7.45
CA GLU A 259 9.96 13.87 8.31
C GLU A 259 8.71 14.73 8.35
N PHE A 260 8.05 14.95 7.20
CA PHE A 260 6.76 15.62 7.13
C PHE A 260 5.74 14.91 8.02
N THR A 261 5.59 13.60 7.86
CA THR A 261 4.61 12.81 8.59
C THR A 261 4.90 12.82 10.09
N ARG A 262 6.16 12.66 10.50
CA ARG A 262 6.56 12.75 11.91
C ARG A 262 6.27 14.09 12.51
N LYS A 263 6.58 15.18 11.81
CA LYS A 263 6.34 16.55 12.26
C LYS A 263 4.88 16.75 12.64
N TYR A 264 3.95 16.40 11.76
CA TYR A 264 2.53 16.65 11.97
C TYR A 264 1.83 15.60 12.86
N LEU A 265 2.40 14.41 13.02
CA LEU A 265 2.01 13.48 14.07
C LEU A 265 2.60 13.81 15.45
N GLY A 266 3.38 14.90 15.59
CA GLY A 266 4.03 15.28 16.83
C GLY A 266 5.06 14.24 17.31
N ARG A 267 5.76 13.57 16.38
CA ARG A 267 6.81 12.59 16.66
C ARG A 267 8.19 13.22 16.45
N PRO A 268 9.06 13.27 17.46
CA PRO A 268 10.44 13.68 17.23
C PRO A 268 11.11 12.68 16.28
N GLY A 269 11.97 13.17 15.39
CA GLY A 269 12.86 12.31 14.59
C GLY A 269 13.72 11.43 15.51
N PRO A 270 14.36 10.35 15.00
CA PRO A 270 15.34 9.62 15.78
C PRO A 270 16.41 10.60 16.24
N ALA A 271 16.77 10.54 17.52
CA ALA A 271 17.95 11.25 18.01
C ALA A 271 19.13 10.80 17.13
N GLY A 272 19.79 11.73 16.45
CA GLY A 272 20.79 11.41 15.44
C GLY A 272 21.97 10.69 16.06
N ASP A 273 21.93 9.36 16.00
CA ASP A 273 23.12 8.55 16.11
C ASP A 273 23.67 8.40 14.69
N GLY A 274 24.92 8.81 14.52
CA GLY A 274 25.60 8.81 13.22
C GLY A 274 25.62 7.42 12.55
N PRO A 275 26.04 7.35 11.28
CA PRO A 275 25.87 6.15 10.47
C PRO A 275 26.57 4.95 11.10
N ALA A 276 25.79 3.91 11.39
CA ALA A 276 26.34 2.62 11.77
C ALA A 276 27.24 2.12 10.64
N SER A 277 28.49 1.85 10.94
CA SER A 277 29.46 1.30 10.00
C SER A 277 28.94 -0.04 9.48
N ALA A 278 28.65 -0.09 8.18
CA ALA A 278 28.30 -1.33 7.49
C ALA A 278 29.56 -2.23 7.45
N ASP A 279 29.57 -3.26 8.28
CA ASP A 279 30.49 -4.38 8.12
C ASP A 279 29.96 -5.25 6.97
N GLY A 280 30.87 -5.59 6.03
CA GLY A 280 30.53 -6.10 4.70
C GLY A 280 30.08 -7.57 4.64
N GLY A 281 29.04 -7.92 5.39
CA GLY A 281 28.35 -9.21 5.24
C GLY A 281 27.34 -9.15 4.09
N ARG A 282 27.42 -10.11 3.17
CA ARG A 282 26.49 -10.25 2.05
C ARG A 282 25.06 -10.39 2.59
N ALA A 283 24.22 -9.42 2.29
CA ALA A 283 22.86 -9.34 2.80
C ALA A 283 22.02 -10.55 2.33
N PRO A 284 21.12 -11.12 3.16
CA PRO A 284 20.17 -12.15 2.73
C PRO A 284 19.31 -11.73 1.53
N ALA A 285 19.18 -10.44 1.27
CA ALA A 285 18.53 -9.89 0.09
C ALA A 285 19.19 -10.33 -1.23
N ASP A 286 20.54 -10.45 -1.26
CA ASP A 286 21.25 -10.89 -2.46
C ASP A 286 21.01 -12.39 -2.74
N GLU A 287 20.86 -13.20 -1.71
CA GLU A 287 20.52 -14.63 -1.89
C GLU A 287 19.05 -14.81 -2.31
N ALA A 288 18.15 -14.00 -1.77
CA ALA A 288 16.74 -14.01 -2.16
C ALA A 288 16.56 -13.54 -3.61
N ARG A 289 17.33 -12.54 -4.02
CA ARG A 289 17.37 -12.03 -5.40
C ARG A 289 17.91 -13.06 -6.37
N ALA A 290 19.02 -13.74 -6.02
CA ALA A 290 19.62 -14.78 -6.85
C ALA A 290 18.71 -16.02 -7.00
N ARG A 291 17.92 -16.38 -5.97
CA ARG A 291 16.95 -17.48 -6.04
C ARG A 291 15.71 -17.13 -6.89
N ALA A 292 15.20 -15.90 -6.79
CA ALA A 292 14.08 -15.44 -7.61
C ALA A 292 14.44 -15.38 -9.10
N GLU A 293 15.66 -14.93 -9.43
CA GLU A 293 16.18 -14.90 -10.80
C GLU A 293 16.44 -16.31 -11.34
N GLY A 294 16.91 -17.24 -10.51
CA GLY A 294 17.12 -18.64 -10.87
C GLY A 294 15.83 -19.42 -11.10
N GLN A 295 14.73 -19.09 -10.42
CA GLN A 295 13.42 -19.72 -10.64
C GLN A 295 12.72 -19.16 -11.88
N ALA A 296 12.85 -17.88 -12.17
CA ALA A 296 12.33 -17.27 -13.39
C ALA A 296 12.97 -17.83 -14.65
N SER A 297 14.29 -18.13 -14.60
CA SER A 297 15.02 -18.75 -15.72
C SER A 297 14.63 -20.21 -15.98
N ARG A 298 14.16 -20.95 -14.96
CA ARG A 298 13.73 -22.36 -15.14
C ARG A 298 12.29 -22.50 -15.65
N ALA A 299 11.46 -21.45 -15.54
CA ALA A 299 10.10 -21.45 -16.04
C ALA A 299 9.97 -21.07 -17.52
N ALA A 300 11.05 -20.60 -18.15
CA ALA A 300 11.08 -20.18 -19.54
C ALA A 300 11.79 -21.24 -20.43
N SER A 301 11.14 -22.39 -20.64
CA SER A 301 11.50 -23.28 -21.74
C SER A 301 10.45 -23.15 -22.85
N PRO A 302 10.86 -22.97 -24.13
CA PRO A 302 9.96 -22.57 -25.20
C PRO A 302 9.21 -23.74 -25.81
N GLY A 303 7.89 -23.71 -25.77
CA GLY A 303 7.02 -24.47 -26.68
C GLY A 303 6.78 -23.66 -27.93
N ALA A 304 6.98 -24.29 -29.09
CA ALA A 304 6.98 -23.73 -30.43
C ALA A 304 5.60 -23.16 -30.90
N PRO A 305 5.55 -22.40 -32.01
CA PRO A 305 4.49 -21.45 -32.31
C PRO A 305 3.35 -22.03 -33.15
N GLY A 306 2.15 -21.53 -32.92
CA GLY A 306 1.00 -21.68 -33.85
C GLY A 306 0.46 -20.32 -34.25
N PRO A 307 -0.04 -20.10 -35.45
CA PRO A 307 -0.22 -18.81 -36.09
C PRO A 307 -1.62 -18.19 -35.91
N GLY A 308 -1.68 -16.90 -35.92
CA GLY A 308 -2.75 -16.11 -36.55
C GLY A 308 -3.84 -15.56 -35.63
N ALA A 309 -3.93 -14.27 -35.51
CA ALA A 309 -4.99 -13.37 -36.01
C ALA A 309 -5.05 -12.04 -35.29
N ALA A 310 -4.87 -11.02 -36.08
CA ALA A 310 -5.58 -9.73 -36.15
C ALA A 310 -6.03 -8.97 -34.88
N GLY A 311 -5.40 -7.85 -34.65
CA GLY A 311 -5.92 -6.51 -34.58
C GLY A 311 -7.07 -6.19 -33.63
N ALA A 312 -6.71 -5.62 -32.44
CA ALA A 312 -7.50 -4.57 -31.82
C ALA A 312 -6.55 -3.61 -31.11
N ARG A 313 -6.52 -2.37 -31.55
CA ARG A 313 -5.83 -1.26 -30.90
C ARG A 313 -6.57 -0.97 -29.59
N ALA A 314 -5.98 -1.30 -28.48
CA ALA A 314 -6.40 -0.80 -27.18
C ALA A 314 -5.67 0.50 -26.88
N ALA A 315 -6.43 1.53 -26.58
CA ALA A 315 -5.92 2.81 -26.11
C ALA A 315 -5.15 2.62 -24.80
N SER A 316 -3.99 3.18 -24.74
CA SER A 316 -3.11 3.20 -23.58
C SER A 316 -3.78 4.02 -22.45
N ALA A 317 -4.32 3.32 -21.44
CA ALA A 317 -4.54 3.93 -20.14
C ALA A 317 -3.27 3.67 -19.34
N GLU A 318 -2.40 4.66 -19.23
CA GLU A 318 -1.32 4.69 -18.25
C GLU A 318 -1.96 4.84 -16.87
N ALA A 319 -2.20 3.71 -16.21
CA ALA A 319 -2.47 3.68 -14.79
C ALA A 319 -1.16 3.32 -14.08
N VAL A 320 -0.72 4.24 -13.25
CA VAL A 320 0.43 4.13 -12.37
C VAL A 320 0.08 3.14 -11.25
N ALA A 321 0.87 2.11 -11.06
CA ALA A 321 1.05 1.44 -9.78
C ALA A 321 2.31 2.02 -9.14
#